data_c370005574634c8c9d027a91af842ad4
#
_entry.id   c370005574634c8c9d027a91af842ad4
#
_cell.length_a   1.000
_cell.length_b   1.000
_cell.length_c   1.000
_cell.angle_alpha   90.00
_cell.angle_beta   90.00
_cell.angle_gamma   90.00
#
_symmetry.space_group_name_H-M   'P 1'
#
loop_
_entity.id
_entity.type
_entity.pdbx_description
1 polymer ?
#
loop_
_entity_poly.entity_id
_entity_poly.type
_entity_poly.pdbx_seq_one_letter_code
_entity_poly.pdbx_strand_id
1 'polypeptide(L)'
;LLLVKFRQQYGLRAFTEGFLVLYVLVTFFHLFVNDLSSALMVRAAHGMVAAALSSLGIYYQVQAWPARHRLKALTIGITGSSLAIPLARLFSTELLQIDEWRGLYFFELGLALVSLACVIALKLPPSDRKKVFEKKDFITFFLLAPGMALVTAVLSLGRLDWWFEAPWIGWALAGAVVLIVSAIAFEHNRSNPLLNIKWLSSGSILRLGLIMLLIRIVLAEQNTGVIGW
;
A
#
# COMPACT_ATOMS: atom_id res chain seq x y z
N LEU A 1 -6.04 0.77 -5.63
CA LEU A 1 -7.05 1.33 -6.53
C LEU A 1 -8.28 0.42 -6.62
N LEU A 2 -8.17 -0.78 -7.17
CA LEU A 2 -9.23 -1.78 -7.26
C LEU A 2 -9.92 -2.03 -5.91
N LEU A 3 -9.16 -2.08 -4.84
CA LEU A 3 -9.61 -2.30 -3.47
C LEU A 3 -10.61 -1.22 -2.99
N VAL A 4 -10.54 0.00 -3.50
CA VAL A 4 -11.50 1.07 -3.16
C VAL A 4 -12.89 0.73 -3.71
N LYS A 5 -12.99 0.27 -4.97
CA LYS A 5 -14.26 -0.16 -5.56
C LYS A 5 -14.79 -1.44 -4.91
N PHE A 6 -13.93 -2.41 -4.60
CA PHE A 6 -14.33 -3.60 -3.86
C PHE A 6 -14.92 -3.26 -2.49
N ARG A 7 -14.27 -2.36 -1.74
CA ARG A 7 -14.79 -1.88 -0.46
C ARG A 7 -16.17 -1.26 -0.59
N GLN A 8 -16.42 -0.44 -1.64
CA GLN A 8 -17.71 0.18 -1.89
C GLN A 8 -18.78 -0.84 -2.29
N GLN A 9 -18.40 -1.89 -2.99
CA GLN A 9 -19.33 -2.90 -3.46
C GLN A 9 -19.71 -3.92 -2.41
N TYR A 10 -18.75 -4.42 -1.64
CA TYR A 10 -18.98 -5.46 -0.63
C TYR A 10 -19.27 -4.91 0.75
N GLY A 11 -19.03 -3.61 0.94
CA GLY A 11 -19.19 -2.94 2.21
C GLY A 11 -17.93 -2.98 3.05
N LEU A 12 -17.82 -1.99 3.91
CA LEU A 12 -16.61 -1.75 4.70
C LEU A 12 -16.30 -2.88 5.68
N ARG A 13 -17.35 -3.41 6.37
CA ARG A 13 -17.22 -4.48 7.35
C ARG A 13 -16.69 -5.78 6.73
N ALA A 14 -17.39 -6.31 5.72
CA ALA A 14 -17.01 -7.55 5.07
C ALA A 14 -15.63 -7.45 4.42
N PHE A 15 -15.30 -6.28 3.86
CA PHE A 15 -13.98 -6.00 3.30
C PHE A 15 -12.90 -6.05 4.39
N THR A 16 -13.12 -5.40 5.55
CA THR A 16 -12.15 -5.38 6.66
C THR A 16 -11.92 -6.76 7.24
N GLU A 17 -13.00 -7.47 7.56
CA GLU A 17 -12.94 -8.84 8.10
C GLU A 17 -12.21 -9.78 7.12
N GLY A 18 -12.58 -9.75 5.83
CA GLY A 18 -11.98 -10.60 4.80
C GLY A 18 -10.49 -10.30 4.57
N PHE A 19 -10.10 -9.01 4.52
CA PHE A 19 -8.69 -8.65 4.34
C PHE A 19 -7.85 -8.89 5.59
N LEU A 20 -8.40 -8.80 6.80
CA LEU A 20 -7.69 -9.20 8.02
C LEU A 20 -7.48 -10.71 8.08
N VAL A 21 -8.48 -11.51 7.71
CA VAL A 21 -8.31 -12.97 7.59
C VAL A 21 -7.23 -13.29 6.55
N LEU A 22 -7.27 -12.63 5.40
CA LEU A 22 -6.26 -12.83 4.36
C LEU A 22 -4.86 -12.40 4.83
N TYR A 23 -4.77 -11.32 5.63
CA TYR A 23 -3.52 -10.87 6.23
C TYR A 23 -2.93 -11.91 7.18
N VAL A 24 -3.75 -12.46 8.08
CA VAL A 24 -3.37 -13.55 8.98
C VAL A 24 -2.85 -14.75 8.20
N LEU A 25 -3.57 -15.17 7.14
CA LEU A 25 -3.17 -16.32 6.30
C LEU A 25 -1.84 -16.04 5.59
N VAL A 26 -1.67 -14.88 4.98
CA VAL A 26 -0.43 -14.56 4.27
C VAL A 26 0.75 -14.41 5.23
N THR A 27 0.54 -13.82 6.41
CA THR A 27 1.58 -13.74 7.46
C THR A 27 1.95 -15.14 7.95
N PHE A 28 0.98 -16.03 8.09
CA PHE A 28 1.24 -17.44 8.42
C PHE A 28 2.08 -18.14 7.34
N PHE A 29 1.81 -17.91 6.06
CA PHE A 29 2.61 -18.48 4.98
C PHE A 29 4.05 -17.98 4.94
N HIS A 30 4.39 -16.82 5.51
CA HIS A 30 5.77 -16.40 5.66
C HIS A 30 6.62 -17.40 6.46
N LEU A 31 6.01 -18.11 7.40
CA LEU A 31 6.72 -19.10 8.22
C LEU A 31 7.26 -20.30 7.41
N PHE A 32 6.68 -20.56 6.24
CA PHE A 32 7.03 -21.68 5.36
C PHE A 32 7.88 -21.27 4.16
N VAL A 33 8.34 -20.04 4.11
CA VAL A 33 9.22 -19.55 3.05
C VAL A 33 10.60 -20.18 3.22
N ASN A 34 11.09 -20.85 2.16
CA ASN A 34 12.38 -21.52 2.17
C ASN A 34 13.28 -21.12 0.99
N ASP A 35 12.71 -20.49 -0.04
CA ASP A 35 13.42 -20.08 -1.26
C ASP A 35 12.99 -18.69 -1.73
N LEU A 36 13.73 -18.12 -2.70
CA LEU A 36 13.46 -16.79 -3.24
C LEU A 36 12.10 -16.70 -3.92
N SER A 37 11.68 -17.77 -4.63
CA SER A 37 10.42 -17.79 -5.37
C SER A 37 9.23 -17.74 -4.41
N SER A 38 9.23 -18.59 -3.38
CA SER A 38 8.20 -18.57 -2.34
C SER A 38 8.20 -17.25 -1.57
N ALA A 39 9.36 -16.68 -1.27
CA ALA A 39 9.48 -15.38 -0.62
C ALA A 39 8.85 -14.26 -1.46
N LEU A 40 9.10 -14.21 -2.76
CA LEU A 40 8.53 -13.21 -3.66
C LEU A 40 7.01 -13.33 -3.74
N MET A 41 6.47 -14.55 -3.88
CA MET A 41 5.02 -14.77 -3.95
C MET A 41 4.31 -14.35 -2.67
N VAL A 42 4.81 -14.78 -1.51
CA VAL A 42 4.20 -14.45 -0.23
C VAL A 42 4.33 -12.96 0.07
N ARG A 43 5.47 -12.33 -0.22
CA ARG A 43 5.65 -10.88 -0.06
C ARG A 43 4.77 -10.05 -1.00
N ALA A 44 4.57 -10.49 -2.23
CA ALA A 44 3.65 -9.84 -3.15
C ALA A 44 2.20 -9.88 -2.62
N ALA A 45 1.75 -11.04 -2.17
CA ALA A 45 0.43 -11.20 -1.54
C ALA A 45 0.32 -10.35 -0.27
N HIS A 46 1.33 -10.37 0.60
CA HIS A 46 1.38 -9.57 1.82
C HIS A 46 1.29 -8.07 1.52
N GLY A 47 2.09 -7.57 0.57
CA GLY A 47 2.06 -6.16 0.17
C GLY A 47 0.69 -5.72 -0.35
N MET A 48 0.00 -6.58 -1.10
CA MET A 48 -1.35 -6.30 -1.59
C MET A 48 -2.35 -6.16 -0.44
N VAL A 49 -2.30 -7.08 0.52
CA VAL A 49 -3.21 -7.08 1.68
C VAL A 49 -2.88 -5.94 2.64
N ALA A 50 -1.61 -5.70 2.91
CA ALA A 50 -1.15 -4.58 3.73
C ALA A 50 -1.58 -3.22 3.16
N ALA A 51 -1.50 -3.03 1.85
CA ALA A 51 -1.98 -1.80 1.19
C ALA A 51 -3.49 -1.61 1.35
N ALA A 52 -4.28 -2.69 1.35
CA ALA A 52 -5.72 -2.64 1.61
C ALA A 52 -6.00 -2.20 3.05
N LEU A 53 -5.36 -2.81 4.03
CA LEU A 53 -5.55 -2.53 5.45
C LEU A 53 -5.04 -1.14 5.85
N SER A 54 -3.91 -0.68 5.30
CA SER A 54 -3.39 0.67 5.54
C SER A 54 -4.39 1.74 5.08
N SER A 55 -4.98 1.57 3.90
CA SER A 55 -6.01 2.48 3.39
C SER A 55 -7.28 2.48 4.24
N LEU A 56 -7.64 1.33 4.81
CA LEU A 56 -8.76 1.19 5.73
C LEU A 56 -8.53 1.92 7.05
N GLY A 57 -7.36 1.78 7.64
CA GLY A 57 -7.01 2.44 8.90
C GLY A 57 -7.20 3.95 8.82
N ILE A 58 -6.68 4.58 7.76
CA ILE A 58 -6.86 6.01 7.51
C ILE A 58 -8.35 6.35 7.30
N TYR A 59 -9.05 5.54 6.52
CA TYR A 59 -10.47 5.77 6.22
C TYR A 59 -11.34 5.71 7.48
N TYR A 60 -11.16 4.72 8.35
CA TYR A 60 -11.88 4.63 9.61
C TYR A 60 -11.60 5.81 10.53
N GLN A 61 -10.37 6.25 10.61
CA GLN A 61 -10.01 7.43 11.39
C GLN A 61 -10.73 8.68 10.89
N VAL A 62 -10.72 8.91 9.57
CA VAL A 62 -11.44 10.07 9.00
C VAL A 62 -12.95 9.99 9.21
N GLN A 63 -13.53 8.78 9.18
CA GLN A 63 -14.96 8.61 9.42
C GLN A 63 -15.37 8.76 10.90
N ALA A 64 -14.52 8.34 11.83
CA ALA A 64 -14.82 8.40 13.25
C ALA A 64 -14.92 9.83 13.80
N TRP A 65 -14.38 10.82 13.04
CA TRP A 65 -14.34 12.21 13.49
C TRP A 65 -15.39 13.09 12.78
N PRO A 66 -15.95 14.10 13.48
CA PRO A 66 -16.84 15.08 12.87
C PRO A 66 -16.18 15.79 11.68
N ALA A 67 -16.98 16.23 10.70
CA ALA A 67 -16.49 16.85 9.46
C ALA A 67 -15.47 17.97 9.69
N ARG A 68 -15.69 18.80 10.72
CA ARG A 68 -14.78 19.92 11.10
C ARG A 68 -13.39 19.47 11.56
N HIS A 69 -13.21 18.20 11.96
CA HIS A 69 -11.97 17.67 12.51
C HIS A 69 -11.33 16.58 11.62
N ARG A 70 -11.88 16.31 10.44
CA ARG A 70 -11.36 15.27 9.54
C ARG A 70 -9.91 15.46 9.13
N LEU A 71 -9.45 16.71 9.01
CA LEU A 71 -8.04 16.98 8.72
C LEU A 71 -7.14 16.52 9.88
N LYS A 72 -7.53 16.77 11.13
CA LYS A 72 -6.80 16.29 12.32
C LYS A 72 -6.77 14.75 12.35
N ALA A 73 -7.90 14.11 12.07
CA ALA A 73 -7.98 12.65 12.01
C ALA A 73 -7.06 12.06 10.92
N LEU A 74 -7.00 12.70 9.75
CA LEU A 74 -6.08 12.32 8.68
C LEU A 74 -4.62 12.45 9.11
N THR A 75 -4.26 13.55 9.75
CA THR A 75 -2.90 13.78 10.27
C THR A 75 -2.52 12.70 11.28
N ILE A 76 -3.40 12.40 12.25
CA ILE A 76 -3.15 11.33 13.25
C ILE A 76 -2.99 9.97 12.56
N GLY A 77 -3.82 9.65 11.56
CA GLY A 77 -3.73 8.39 10.82
C GLY A 77 -2.41 8.22 10.07
N ILE A 78 -1.94 9.27 9.42
CA ILE A 78 -0.66 9.27 8.71
C ILE A 78 0.51 9.22 9.71
N THR A 79 0.44 9.97 10.80
CA THR A 79 1.47 9.98 11.85
C THR A 79 1.60 8.60 12.50
N GLY A 80 0.50 7.93 12.78
CA GLY A 80 0.50 6.57 13.32
C GLY A 80 1.29 5.59 12.44
N SER A 81 1.09 5.65 11.12
CA SER A 81 1.85 4.85 10.16
C SER A 81 3.35 5.21 10.15
N SER A 82 3.69 6.48 10.35
CA SER A 82 5.07 6.95 10.36
C SER A 82 5.83 6.55 11.63
N LEU A 83 5.12 6.32 12.74
CA LEU A 83 5.72 5.84 13.99
C LEU A 83 6.13 4.35 13.93
N ALA A 84 5.64 3.59 12.97
CA ALA A 84 5.97 2.17 12.85
C ALA A 84 7.48 1.92 12.68
N ILE A 85 8.18 2.75 11.90
CA ILE A 85 9.63 2.61 11.68
C ILE A 85 10.44 2.86 12.96
N PRO A 86 10.27 3.99 13.70
CA PRO A 86 10.96 4.17 14.97
C PRO A 86 10.61 3.09 16.01
N LEU A 87 9.33 2.68 16.08
CA LEU A 87 8.91 1.61 16.98
C LEU A 87 9.57 0.27 16.65
N ALA A 88 9.69 -0.06 15.35
CA ALA A 88 10.37 -1.28 14.92
C ALA A 88 11.85 -1.33 15.36
N ARG A 89 12.50 -0.17 15.50
CA ARG A 89 13.89 -0.07 15.97
C ARG A 89 14.04 -0.29 17.48
N LEU A 90 12.96 -0.24 18.24
CA LEU A 90 12.97 -0.53 19.68
C LEU A 90 12.95 -2.03 19.96
N PHE A 91 12.58 -2.86 18.98
CA PHE A 91 12.69 -4.30 19.11
C PHE A 91 14.17 -4.69 19.06
N SER A 92 14.62 -5.34 20.15
CA SER A 92 16.01 -5.72 20.27
C SER A 92 16.41 -6.75 19.21
N THR A 93 17.68 -6.73 18.82
CA THR A 93 18.28 -7.75 17.95
C THR A 93 18.19 -9.16 18.55
N GLU A 94 17.94 -9.28 19.84
CA GLU A 94 17.76 -10.56 20.54
C GLU A 94 16.48 -11.30 20.10
N LEU A 95 15.42 -10.57 19.75
CA LEU A 95 14.21 -11.15 19.12
C LEU A 95 14.49 -11.73 17.72
N LEU A 96 15.55 -11.24 17.07
CA LEU A 96 16.02 -11.77 15.79
C LEU A 96 16.85 -13.05 15.94
N GLN A 97 17.43 -13.28 17.13
CA GLN A 97 18.30 -14.45 17.39
C GLN A 97 17.51 -15.76 17.62
N ILE A 98 16.23 -15.68 17.94
CA ILE A 98 15.37 -16.85 18.19
C ILE A 98 14.92 -17.50 16.88
N ASP A 99 15.80 -17.91 16.03
CA ASP A 99 15.53 -18.49 14.70
C ASP A 99 15.37 -17.42 13.61
N GLU A 100 16.21 -16.38 13.69
CA GLU A 100 16.38 -15.35 12.69
C GLU A 100 15.09 -14.53 12.42
N TRP A 101 14.63 -14.52 11.17
CA TRP A 101 13.50 -13.69 10.71
C TRP A 101 12.11 -14.25 11.05
N ARG A 102 12.00 -15.56 11.37
CA ARG A 102 10.70 -16.19 11.69
C ARG A 102 10.06 -15.65 12.96
N GLY A 103 10.86 -15.28 13.94
CA GLY A 103 10.37 -14.67 15.19
C GLY A 103 9.58 -13.38 14.96
N LEU A 104 10.01 -12.54 14.02
CA LEU A 104 9.28 -11.33 13.65
C LEU A 104 7.91 -11.63 13.04
N TYR A 105 7.81 -12.65 12.20
CA TYR A 105 6.53 -13.06 11.61
C TYR A 105 5.59 -13.71 12.62
N PHE A 106 6.10 -14.40 13.63
CA PHE A 106 5.28 -14.88 14.75
C PHE A 106 4.69 -13.71 15.56
N PHE A 107 5.51 -12.68 15.83
CA PHE A 107 5.04 -11.48 16.49
C PHE A 107 3.98 -10.74 15.65
N GLU A 108 4.24 -10.56 14.36
CA GLU A 108 3.30 -9.96 13.42
C GLU A 108 1.99 -10.74 13.33
N LEU A 109 2.07 -12.08 13.27
CA LEU A 109 0.91 -12.97 13.28
C LEU A 109 0.07 -12.79 14.55
N GLY A 110 0.72 -12.69 15.71
CA GLY A 110 0.06 -12.41 16.98
C GLY A 110 -0.72 -11.10 16.94
N LEU A 111 -0.10 -10.02 16.47
CA LEU A 111 -0.76 -8.72 16.31
C LEU A 111 -1.92 -8.76 15.30
N ALA A 112 -1.75 -9.51 14.20
CA ALA A 112 -2.80 -9.68 13.21
C ALA A 112 -4.02 -10.42 13.77
N LEU A 113 -3.79 -11.48 14.53
CA LEU A 113 -4.85 -12.23 15.23
C LEU A 113 -5.58 -11.39 16.27
N VAL A 114 -4.85 -10.62 17.08
CA VAL A 114 -5.46 -9.68 18.04
C VAL A 114 -6.30 -8.64 17.30
N SER A 115 -5.79 -8.07 16.21
CA SER A 115 -6.52 -7.09 15.41
C SER A 115 -7.81 -7.70 14.81
N LEU A 116 -7.72 -8.91 14.30
CA LEU A 116 -8.89 -9.65 13.78
C LEU A 116 -9.91 -9.92 14.88
N ALA A 117 -9.48 -10.39 16.03
CA ALA A 117 -10.35 -10.63 17.18
C ALA A 117 -11.06 -9.35 17.65
N CYS A 118 -10.34 -8.23 17.74
CA CYS A 118 -10.92 -6.92 18.07
C CYS A 118 -11.98 -6.48 17.07
N VAL A 119 -11.72 -6.63 15.76
CA VAL A 119 -12.67 -6.24 14.71
C VAL A 119 -13.93 -7.10 14.73
N ILE A 120 -13.80 -8.40 14.96
CA ILE A 120 -14.94 -9.31 15.10
C ILE A 120 -15.76 -8.97 16.36
N ALA A 121 -15.09 -8.72 17.49
CA ALA A 121 -15.74 -8.39 18.77
C ALA A 121 -16.50 -7.05 18.72
N LEU A 122 -15.92 -6.04 18.08
CA LEU A 122 -16.49 -4.68 18.02
C LEU A 122 -17.70 -4.56 17.09
N LYS A 123 -17.98 -5.55 16.25
CA LYS A 123 -19.13 -5.58 15.31
C LYS A 123 -19.26 -4.26 14.55
N LEU A 124 -18.32 -3.99 13.66
CA LEU A 124 -18.32 -2.77 12.83
C LEU A 124 -19.69 -2.49 12.22
N PRO A 125 -20.14 -1.22 12.17
CA PRO A 125 -21.45 -0.87 11.64
C PRO A 125 -21.58 -1.31 10.18
N PRO A 126 -22.81 -1.70 9.76
CA PRO A 126 -23.08 -2.00 8.36
C PRO A 126 -22.85 -0.75 7.51
N SER A 127 -22.25 -0.92 6.36
CA SER A 127 -22.03 0.17 5.40
C SER A 127 -22.91 0.03 4.18
N ASP A 128 -23.28 1.16 3.58
CA ASP A 128 -23.98 1.18 2.31
C ASP A 128 -23.17 0.48 1.23
N ARG A 129 -23.82 -0.43 0.51
CA ARG A 129 -23.23 -1.15 -0.62
C ARG A 129 -23.66 -0.45 -1.91
N LYS A 130 -22.68 -0.10 -2.75
CA LYS A 130 -22.92 0.51 -4.06
C LYS A 130 -22.32 -0.37 -5.14
N LYS A 131 -23.09 -0.70 -6.16
CA LYS A 131 -22.61 -1.48 -7.30
C LYS A 131 -21.78 -0.57 -8.22
N VAL A 132 -20.49 -0.48 -7.97
CA VAL A 132 -19.57 0.44 -8.66
C VAL A 132 -18.48 -0.27 -9.46
N PHE A 133 -18.31 -1.58 -9.26
CA PHE A 133 -17.25 -2.37 -9.88
C PHE A 133 -17.65 -2.77 -11.31
N GLU A 134 -16.74 -2.56 -12.25
CA GLU A 134 -16.87 -2.94 -13.65
C GLU A 134 -15.74 -3.86 -14.09
N LYS A 135 -16.02 -4.78 -15.03
CA LYS A 135 -14.97 -5.63 -15.60
C LYS A 135 -13.81 -4.84 -16.24
N LYS A 136 -14.11 -3.65 -16.74
CA LYS A 136 -13.11 -2.73 -17.29
C LYS A 136 -12.09 -2.23 -16.27
N ASP A 137 -12.40 -2.28 -14.97
CA ASP A 137 -11.48 -1.88 -13.91
C ASP A 137 -10.27 -2.82 -13.83
N PHE A 138 -10.42 -4.08 -14.23
CA PHE A 138 -9.30 -5.00 -14.34
C PHE A 138 -8.31 -4.59 -15.44
N ILE A 139 -8.80 -4.06 -16.57
CA ILE A 139 -7.92 -3.59 -17.65
C ILE A 139 -7.03 -2.46 -17.13
N THR A 140 -7.62 -1.47 -16.47
CA THR A 140 -6.84 -0.38 -15.85
C THR A 140 -5.85 -0.90 -14.82
N PHE A 141 -6.27 -1.86 -14.00
CA PHE A 141 -5.39 -2.45 -12.99
C PHE A 141 -4.20 -3.18 -13.62
N PHE A 142 -4.44 -4.02 -14.62
CA PHE A 142 -3.38 -4.76 -15.30
C PHE A 142 -2.46 -3.90 -16.18
N LEU A 143 -2.88 -2.70 -16.53
CA LEU A 143 -2.01 -1.72 -17.17
C LEU A 143 -1.21 -0.94 -16.13
N LEU A 144 -1.88 -0.43 -15.09
CA LEU A 144 -1.26 0.48 -14.13
C LEU A 144 -0.37 -0.25 -13.11
N ALA A 145 -0.78 -1.40 -12.59
CA ALA A 145 -0.04 -2.10 -11.55
C ALA A 145 1.34 -2.59 -12.03
N PRO A 146 1.48 -3.24 -13.21
CA PRO A 146 2.79 -3.59 -13.75
C PRO A 146 3.62 -2.35 -14.11
N GLY A 147 3.00 -1.31 -14.67
CA GLY A 147 3.70 -0.06 -14.95
C GLY A 147 4.32 0.56 -13.69
N MET A 148 3.57 0.65 -12.61
CA MET A 148 4.07 1.13 -11.31
C MET A 148 5.10 0.18 -10.69
N ALA A 149 4.94 -1.14 -10.87
CA ALA A 149 5.91 -2.12 -10.41
C ALA A 149 7.27 -1.95 -11.11
N LEU A 150 7.27 -1.71 -12.43
CA LEU A 150 8.49 -1.43 -13.19
C LEU A 150 9.16 -0.13 -12.71
N VAL A 151 8.40 0.96 -12.49
CA VAL A 151 8.95 2.19 -11.91
C VAL A 151 9.58 1.91 -10.55
N THR A 152 8.88 1.17 -9.68
CA THR A 152 9.39 0.83 -8.35
C THR A 152 10.66 -0.02 -8.43
N ALA A 153 10.70 -1.01 -9.33
CA ALA A 153 11.88 -1.84 -9.55
C ALA A 153 13.08 -1.00 -10.00
N VAL A 154 12.90 -0.11 -10.97
CA VAL A 154 13.96 0.80 -11.42
C VAL A 154 14.45 1.69 -10.29
N LEU A 155 13.55 2.31 -9.52
CA LEU A 155 13.95 3.19 -8.41
C LEU A 155 14.64 2.43 -7.27
N SER A 156 14.27 1.16 -7.03
CA SER A 156 14.85 0.36 -5.96
C SER A 156 16.19 -0.28 -6.33
N LEU A 157 16.32 -0.77 -7.57
CA LEU A 157 17.48 -1.52 -8.04
C LEU A 157 18.46 -0.66 -8.83
N GLY A 158 18.04 0.47 -9.37
CA GLY A 158 18.85 1.30 -10.23
C GLY A 158 20.17 1.74 -9.60
N ARG A 159 20.17 2.02 -8.29
CA ARG A 159 21.41 2.35 -7.56
C ARG A 159 22.36 1.15 -7.46
N LEU A 160 21.85 -0.06 -7.33
CA LEU A 160 22.66 -1.27 -7.22
C LEU A 160 23.28 -1.64 -8.57
N ASP A 161 22.56 -1.39 -9.65
CA ASP A 161 22.93 -1.74 -11.02
C ASP A 161 23.55 -0.55 -11.80
N TRP A 162 24.01 0.49 -11.08
CA TRP A 162 24.64 1.67 -11.67
C TRP A 162 23.85 2.35 -12.79
N TRP A 163 22.51 2.39 -12.65
CA TRP A 163 21.56 3.11 -13.54
C TRP A 163 21.77 2.88 -15.03
N PHE A 164 22.73 3.59 -15.65
CA PHE A 164 22.94 3.61 -17.09
C PHE A 164 23.75 2.42 -17.62
N GLU A 165 24.39 1.66 -16.75
CA GLU A 165 25.18 0.48 -17.14
C GLU A 165 24.31 -0.78 -17.31
N ALA A 166 23.08 -0.76 -16.77
CA ALA A 166 22.17 -1.88 -16.84
C ALA A 166 21.11 -1.67 -17.95
N PRO A 167 21.19 -2.38 -19.08
CA PRO A 167 20.27 -2.19 -20.22
C PRO A 167 18.79 -2.42 -19.89
N TRP A 168 18.49 -3.27 -18.89
CA TRP A 168 17.12 -3.55 -18.49
C TRP A 168 16.39 -2.32 -17.96
N ILE A 169 17.09 -1.36 -17.36
CA ILE A 169 16.50 -0.13 -16.78
C ILE A 169 15.82 0.70 -17.87
N GLY A 170 16.48 0.86 -19.03
CA GLY A 170 15.89 1.59 -20.14
C GLY A 170 14.61 0.92 -20.67
N TRP A 171 14.64 -0.39 -20.84
CA TRP A 171 13.46 -1.16 -21.28
C TRP A 171 12.34 -1.14 -20.23
N ALA A 172 12.68 -1.26 -18.96
CA ALA A 172 11.72 -1.19 -17.86
C ALA A 172 11.03 0.18 -17.79
N LEU A 173 11.79 1.27 -17.95
CA LEU A 173 11.22 2.63 -17.99
C LEU A 173 10.34 2.83 -19.23
N ALA A 174 10.77 2.40 -20.39
CA ALA A 174 9.96 2.48 -21.61
C ALA A 174 8.65 1.69 -21.45
N GLY A 175 8.73 0.45 -20.96
CA GLY A 175 7.55 -0.37 -20.65
C GLY A 175 6.63 0.27 -19.61
N ALA A 176 7.19 0.84 -18.55
CA ALA A 176 6.43 1.54 -17.51
C ALA A 176 5.66 2.74 -18.10
N VAL A 177 6.33 3.56 -18.91
CA VAL A 177 5.71 4.73 -19.57
C VAL A 177 4.56 4.29 -20.48
N VAL A 178 4.78 3.29 -21.33
CA VAL A 178 3.74 2.76 -22.24
C VAL A 178 2.54 2.25 -21.44
N LEU A 179 2.75 1.47 -20.40
CA LEU A 179 1.68 0.90 -19.59
C LEU A 179 0.90 1.99 -18.83
N ILE A 180 1.59 2.94 -18.21
CA ILE A 180 0.95 4.02 -17.45
C ILE A 180 0.19 4.96 -18.39
N VAL A 181 0.78 5.36 -19.51
CA VAL A 181 0.11 6.23 -20.50
C VAL A 181 -1.12 5.54 -21.08
N SER A 182 -1.03 4.25 -21.41
CA SER A 182 -2.17 3.44 -21.87
C SER A 182 -3.28 3.37 -20.83
N ALA A 183 -2.93 3.20 -19.54
CA ALA A 183 -3.90 3.22 -18.45
C ALA A 183 -4.60 4.58 -18.32
N ILE A 184 -3.84 5.68 -18.38
CA ILE A 184 -4.38 7.04 -18.33
C ILE A 184 -5.31 7.31 -19.52
N ALA A 185 -4.88 6.96 -20.73
CA ALA A 185 -5.68 7.13 -21.94
C ALA A 185 -6.99 6.32 -21.86
N PHE A 186 -6.93 5.09 -21.38
CA PHE A 186 -8.11 4.24 -21.18
C PHE A 186 -9.08 4.82 -20.15
N GLU A 187 -8.57 5.35 -19.03
CA GLU A 187 -9.41 5.93 -17.96
C GLU A 187 -9.98 7.31 -18.29
N HIS A 188 -9.34 8.08 -19.16
CA HIS A 188 -9.74 9.45 -19.45
C HIS A 188 -11.18 9.57 -20.00
N ASN A 189 -11.60 8.58 -20.79
CA ASN A 189 -12.90 8.58 -21.48
C ASN A 189 -13.96 7.71 -20.79
N ARG A 190 -13.68 7.19 -19.57
CA ARG A 190 -14.63 6.34 -18.85
C ARG A 190 -15.64 7.16 -18.05
N SER A 191 -16.90 6.72 -18.06
CA SER A 191 -17.99 7.30 -17.25
C SER A 191 -17.85 6.99 -15.76
N ASN A 192 -17.32 5.79 -15.45
CA ASN A 192 -17.07 5.36 -14.07
C ASN A 192 -15.59 4.93 -13.93
N PRO A 193 -14.65 5.88 -13.95
CA PRO A 193 -13.23 5.58 -13.95
C PRO A 193 -12.77 5.01 -12.59
N LEU A 194 -11.73 4.16 -12.63
CA LEU A 194 -11.03 3.70 -11.45
C LEU A 194 -10.17 4.83 -10.86
N LEU A 195 -9.62 5.67 -11.74
CA LEU A 195 -8.90 6.89 -11.43
C LEU A 195 -9.56 8.07 -12.17
N ASN A 196 -10.03 9.04 -11.43
CA ASN A 196 -10.56 10.26 -12.05
C ASN A 196 -9.40 11.15 -12.50
N ILE A 197 -8.94 10.93 -13.74
CA ILE A 197 -7.81 11.65 -14.33
C ILE A 197 -8.07 13.15 -14.40
N LYS A 198 -9.32 13.57 -14.72
CA LYS A 198 -9.69 14.99 -14.79
C LYS A 198 -9.55 15.69 -13.43
N TRP A 199 -9.93 15.00 -12.35
CA TRP A 199 -9.74 15.53 -11.00
C TRP A 199 -8.25 15.53 -10.61
N LEU A 200 -7.52 14.47 -10.93
CA LEU A 200 -6.10 14.33 -10.59
C LEU A 200 -5.24 15.37 -11.32
N SER A 201 -5.60 15.74 -12.56
CA SER A 201 -4.92 16.77 -13.36
C SER A 201 -5.33 18.21 -13.01
N SER A 202 -6.22 18.41 -12.06
CA SER A 202 -6.59 19.77 -11.63
C SER A 202 -5.40 20.49 -10.98
N GLY A 203 -5.24 21.78 -11.26
CA GLY A 203 -4.09 22.57 -10.81
C GLY A 203 -3.89 22.55 -9.29
N SER A 204 -4.98 22.51 -8.51
CA SER A 204 -4.91 22.40 -7.05
C SER A 204 -4.34 21.08 -6.58
N ILE A 205 -4.74 19.98 -7.21
CA ILE A 205 -4.25 18.62 -6.87
C ILE A 205 -2.79 18.45 -7.31
N LEU A 206 -2.43 18.93 -8.50
CA LEU A 206 -1.04 18.89 -8.96
C LEU A 206 -0.12 19.70 -8.04
N ARG A 207 -0.55 20.90 -7.62
CA ARG A 207 0.20 21.71 -6.66
C ARG A 207 0.37 20.99 -5.32
N LEU A 208 -0.71 20.40 -4.79
CA LEU A 208 -0.65 19.60 -3.57
C LEU A 208 0.30 18.43 -3.72
N GLY A 209 0.20 17.69 -4.83
CA GLY A 209 1.10 16.57 -5.15
C GLY A 209 2.56 16.99 -5.21
N LEU A 210 2.86 18.11 -5.85
CA LEU A 210 4.21 18.67 -5.92
C LEU A 210 4.75 19.04 -4.54
N ILE A 211 3.94 19.73 -3.73
CA ILE A 211 4.32 20.10 -2.35
C ILE A 211 4.61 18.84 -1.53
N MET A 212 3.75 17.84 -1.60
CA MET A 212 3.96 16.56 -0.91
C MET A 212 5.21 15.83 -1.37
N LEU A 213 5.50 15.84 -2.68
CA LEU A 213 6.72 15.27 -3.24
C LEU A 213 7.97 15.98 -2.69
N LEU A 214 7.98 17.32 -2.73
CA LEU A 214 9.10 18.12 -2.20
C LEU A 214 9.33 17.85 -0.70
N ILE A 215 8.26 17.84 0.10
CA ILE A 215 8.35 17.50 1.52
C ILE A 215 8.93 16.10 1.71
N ARG A 216 8.52 15.12 0.91
CA ARG A 216 9.05 13.75 0.98
C ARG A 216 10.52 13.67 0.61
N ILE A 217 10.97 14.42 -0.39
CA ILE A 217 12.39 14.49 -0.77
C ILE A 217 13.21 15.09 0.38
N VAL A 218 12.77 16.21 0.95
CA VAL A 218 13.46 16.86 2.08
C VAL A 218 13.52 15.96 3.31
N LEU A 219 12.43 15.26 3.63
CA LEU A 219 12.40 14.33 4.77
C LEU A 219 13.14 13.02 4.51
N ALA A 220 13.35 12.64 3.25
CA ALA A 220 14.10 11.41 2.90
C ALA A 220 15.57 11.54 3.29
N GLU A 221 16.15 12.74 3.25
CA GLU A 221 17.52 12.99 3.67
C GLU A 221 17.77 12.60 5.13
N GLN A 222 16.80 12.81 6.02
CA GLN A 222 16.87 12.42 7.42
C GLN A 222 16.97 10.89 7.61
N ASN A 223 16.40 10.12 6.68
CA ASN A 223 16.47 8.65 6.74
C ASN A 223 17.75 8.08 6.14
N THR A 224 18.41 8.79 5.22
CA THR A 224 19.64 8.36 4.55
C THR A 224 20.89 8.94 5.18
N GLY A 225 20.84 10.17 5.67
CA GLY A 225 21.98 10.86 6.27
C GLY A 225 22.38 10.37 7.67
N VAL A 226 21.40 9.89 8.45
CA VAL A 226 21.66 9.45 9.85
C VAL A 226 22.20 8.00 9.94
N ILE A 227 22.08 7.20 8.88
CA ILE A 227 22.52 5.80 8.86
C ILE A 227 23.99 5.65 8.38
N GLY A 228 24.59 6.72 7.92
CA GLY A 228 25.95 6.74 7.38
C GLY A 228 27.05 7.23 8.33
N TRP A 229 26.75 7.38 9.64
CA TRP A 229 27.72 7.77 10.67
C TRP A 229 27.84 6.71 11.73
#